data_cbd3b10f1db7d93b119e3d810c021f93
#
_entry.id   cbd3b10f1db7d93b119e3d810c021f93
#
_cell.length_a   1.000
_cell.length_b   1.000
_cell.length_c   1.000
_cell.angle_alpha   90.00
_cell.angle_beta   90.00
_cell.angle_gamma   90.00
#
_symmetry.space_group_name_H-M   'P 1'
#
loop_
_entity.id
_entity.type
_entity.pdbx_description
1 polymer ?
#
loop_
_entity_poly.entity_id
_entity_poly.type
_entity_poly.pdbx_seq_one_letter_code
_entity_poly.pdbx_strand_id
1 'polypeptide(L)'
;MRNLPKILTLLIVLVFISCIKPVKIIIPENMQNIPAMPVVGTENSWRLDFGGFHAYNIKDSDSRILLTDARNASYDIKSFEFMMSTAGGTQYECYCEFPMKSIDDETFRCMFQNVYNKFDVGKLTDRKLSSSSGEITIEGYFEFEGKKSDSKNVLVGYMYKDSDKLIGLVDVSNTNNETVWIDPSLDLHKQIMVAASSTSLILKHRKWYEGFYERLDQETEDTY
;
A
#
# COMPACT_ATOMS: atom_id res chain seq x y z
N MET A 1 14.08 48.44 10.59
CA MET A 1 14.68 47.26 11.27
C MET A 1 13.64 46.32 11.93
N ARG A 2 12.40 46.23 11.40
CA ARG A 2 11.25 45.55 12.06
C ARG A 2 10.96 44.11 11.52
N ASN A 3 11.68 43.65 10.52
CA ASN A 3 11.41 42.36 9.84
C ASN A 3 12.43 41.27 10.16
N LEU A 4 13.49 41.58 10.94
CA LEU A 4 14.54 40.61 11.28
C LEU A 4 14.02 39.37 12.08
N PRO A 5 13.13 39.54 13.10
CA PRO A 5 12.66 38.39 13.86
C PRO A 5 11.77 37.45 13.03
N LYS A 6 10.99 37.97 12.08
CA LYS A 6 10.10 37.13 11.22
C LYS A 6 10.92 36.27 10.24
N ILE A 7 12.00 36.81 9.70
CA ILE A 7 12.90 36.07 8.80
C ILE A 7 13.64 34.97 9.57
N LEU A 8 14.08 35.26 10.81
CA LEU A 8 14.75 34.27 11.65
C LEU A 8 13.83 33.13 12.04
N THR A 9 12.57 33.42 12.38
CA THR A 9 11.56 32.40 12.71
C THR A 9 11.26 31.50 11.49
N LEU A 10 11.12 32.08 10.30
CA LEU A 10 10.90 31.32 9.06
C LEU A 10 12.09 30.40 8.73
N LEU A 11 13.31 30.87 8.93
CA LEU A 11 14.53 30.08 8.71
C LEU A 11 14.63 28.90 9.70
N ILE A 12 14.26 29.11 10.96
CA ILE A 12 14.23 28.03 11.97
C ILE A 12 13.21 26.97 11.61
N VAL A 13 12.01 27.36 11.18
CA VAL A 13 10.97 26.41 10.74
C VAL A 13 11.41 25.59 9.53
N LEU A 14 12.06 26.22 8.55
CA LEU A 14 12.60 25.52 7.36
C LEU A 14 13.71 24.52 7.73
N VAL A 15 14.53 24.79 8.73
CA VAL A 15 15.59 23.86 9.18
C VAL A 15 14.99 22.63 9.88
N PHE A 16 13.87 22.77 10.60
CA PHE A 16 13.20 21.63 11.25
C PHE A 16 12.46 20.72 10.27
N ILE A 17 11.95 21.25 9.16
CA ILE A 17 11.25 20.45 8.14
C ILE A 17 12.23 19.58 7.33
N SER A 18 13.50 19.96 7.23
CA SER A 18 14.51 19.25 6.43
C SER A 18 15.14 18.02 7.11
N CYS A 19 14.76 17.68 8.35
CA CYS A 19 15.42 16.62 9.14
C CYS A 19 14.60 15.34 9.34
N ILE A 20 13.44 15.17 8.71
CA ILE A 20 12.71 13.89 8.77
C ILE A 20 13.40 12.96 7.78
N LYS A 21 14.32 12.12 8.29
CA LYS A 21 14.91 11.06 7.48
C LYS A 21 13.81 10.05 7.12
N PRO A 22 13.73 9.63 5.85
CA PRO A 22 12.81 8.58 5.47
C PRO A 22 13.11 7.31 6.28
N VAL A 23 12.07 6.62 6.69
CA VAL A 23 12.19 5.32 7.32
C VAL A 23 12.80 4.36 6.30
N LYS A 24 13.82 3.59 6.71
CA LYS A 24 14.44 2.59 5.85
C LYS A 24 14.20 1.22 6.45
N ILE A 25 13.48 0.39 5.75
CA ILE A 25 13.19 -0.97 6.19
C ILE A 25 14.45 -1.84 6.15
N ILE A 26 14.51 -2.82 7.05
CA ILE A 26 15.56 -3.84 7.05
C ILE A 26 15.10 -4.97 6.15
N ILE A 27 15.80 -5.21 5.04
CA ILE A 27 15.45 -6.29 4.11
C ILE A 27 15.82 -7.65 4.73
N PRO A 28 14.88 -8.59 4.85
CA PRO A 28 15.16 -9.94 5.32
C PRO A 28 16.27 -10.62 4.50
N GLU A 29 17.11 -11.42 5.14
CA GLU A 29 18.31 -12.01 4.52
C GLU A 29 18.00 -12.77 3.23
N ASN A 30 16.93 -13.55 3.24
CA ASN A 30 16.48 -14.31 2.07
C ASN A 30 15.87 -13.47 0.93
N MET A 31 15.66 -12.18 1.15
CA MET A 31 15.16 -11.22 0.13
C MET A 31 16.27 -10.29 -0.38
N GLN A 32 17.45 -10.27 0.23
CA GLN A 32 18.53 -9.33 -0.13
C GLN A 32 19.03 -9.48 -1.58
N ASN A 33 18.92 -10.68 -2.15
CA ASN A 33 19.31 -10.95 -3.54
C ASN A 33 18.17 -10.73 -4.55
N ILE A 34 16.98 -10.39 -4.10
CA ILE A 34 15.83 -10.10 -4.97
C ILE A 34 15.91 -8.63 -5.38
N PRO A 35 15.82 -8.31 -6.68
CA PRO A 35 15.88 -6.93 -7.15
C PRO A 35 14.78 -6.08 -6.51
N ALA A 36 15.16 -4.93 -5.95
CA ALA A 36 14.23 -3.92 -5.52
C ALA A 36 13.55 -3.27 -6.74
N MET A 37 12.25 -3.13 -6.69
CA MET A 37 11.45 -2.47 -7.72
C MET A 37 10.83 -1.21 -7.11
N PRO A 38 11.50 -0.04 -7.22
CA PRO A 38 10.92 1.23 -6.76
C PRO A 38 9.60 1.50 -7.49
N VAL A 39 8.60 1.94 -6.73
CA VAL A 39 7.31 2.33 -7.29
C VAL A 39 7.41 3.73 -7.84
N VAL A 40 7.13 3.89 -9.12
CA VAL A 40 7.13 5.17 -9.83
C VAL A 40 5.71 5.58 -10.16
N GLY A 41 5.39 6.83 -9.93
CA GLY A 41 4.08 7.40 -10.15
C GLY A 41 3.36 7.74 -8.86
N THR A 42 2.36 8.60 -9.00
CA THR A 42 1.51 9.05 -7.90
C THR A 42 0.07 8.67 -8.22
N GLU A 43 -0.80 8.67 -7.23
CA GLU A 43 -2.23 8.49 -7.45
C GLU A 43 -2.81 9.51 -8.42
N ASN A 44 -2.35 10.76 -8.32
CA ASN A 44 -2.74 11.83 -9.24
C ASN A 44 -2.31 11.59 -10.69
N SER A 45 -1.30 10.73 -10.93
CA SER A 45 -0.90 10.32 -12.28
C SER A 45 -1.78 9.18 -12.84
N TRP A 46 -2.70 8.64 -12.03
CA TRP A 46 -3.58 7.51 -12.38
C TRP A 46 -2.79 6.25 -12.77
N ARG A 47 -1.53 6.19 -12.38
CA ARG A 47 -0.61 5.12 -12.75
C ARG A 47 0.48 4.90 -11.70
N LEU A 48 0.77 3.62 -11.42
CA LEU A 48 1.94 3.16 -10.64
C LEU A 48 2.67 2.10 -11.45
N ASP A 49 3.98 2.25 -11.58
CA ASP A 49 4.85 1.31 -12.29
C ASP A 49 5.94 0.79 -11.35
N PHE A 50 6.21 -0.51 -11.39
CA PHE A 50 7.37 -1.12 -10.73
C PHE A 50 7.76 -2.44 -11.40
N GLY A 51 9.04 -2.59 -11.68
CA GLY A 51 9.52 -3.75 -12.45
C GLY A 51 8.84 -3.83 -13.82
N GLY A 52 8.25 -4.96 -14.14
CA GLY A 52 7.45 -5.17 -15.36
C GLY A 52 5.94 -5.08 -15.13
N PHE A 53 5.49 -4.51 -14.01
CA PHE A 53 4.09 -4.40 -13.61
C PHE A 53 3.62 -2.95 -13.73
N HIS A 54 2.39 -2.77 -14.24
CA HIS A 54 1.80 -1.47 -14.50
C HIS A 54 0.38 -1.43 -13.94
N ALA A 55 0.16 -0.64 -12.90
CA ALA A 55 -1.18 -0.31 -12.42
C ALA A 55 -1.61 1.03 -13.05
N TYR A 56 -2.78 1.09 -13.64
CA TYR A 56 -3.30 2.26 -14.33
C TYR A 56 -4.82 2.36 -14.20
N ASN A 57 -5.40 3.49 -14.63
CA ASN A 57 -6.81 3.81 -14.42
C ASN A 57 -7.21 3.73 -12.93
N ILE A 58 -6.31 4.16 -12.06
CA ILE A 58 -6.53 4.20 -10.62
C ILE A 58 -7.59 5.26 -10.33
N LYS A 59 -8.69 4.90 -9.70
CA LYS A 59 -9.75 5.83 -9.34
C LYS A 59 -10.56 5.33 -8.15
N ASP A 60 -11.22 6.25 -7.46
CA ASP A 60 -12.23 5.90 -6.48
C ASP A 60 -13.43 5.27 -7.18
N SER A 61 -14.10 4.38 -6.50
CA SER A 61 -15.29 3.70 -7.00
C SER A 61 -16.35 3.60 -5.91
N ASP A 62 -17.60 3.38 -6.32
CA ASP A 62 -18.65 3.08 -5.39
C ASP A 62 -18.45 1.69 -4.77
N SER A 63 -18.77 1.55 -3.48
CA SER A 63 -18.67 0.28 -2.79
C SER A 63 -19.53 -0.79 -3.49
N ARG A 64 -18.92 -1.93 -3.85
CA ARG A 64 -19.59 -3.11 -4.42
C ARG A 64 -19.94 -4.15 -3.37
N ILE A 65 -19.81 -3.80 -2.09
CA ILE A 65 -20.27 -4.66 -0.98
C ILE A 65 -19.40 -5.92 -0.82
N LEU A 66 -18.11 -5.78 -0.87
CA LEU A 66 -17.21 -6.85 -0.43
C LEU A 66 -17.20 -6.96 1.10
N LEU A 67 -17.50 -5.85 1.80
CA LEU A 67 -17.54 -5.73 3.26
C LEU A 67 -18.96 -5.66 3.79
N THR A 68 -19.71 -6.76 3.70
CA THR A 68 -21.11 -6.81 4.18
C THR A 68 -21.26 -6.46 5.65
N ASP A 69 -20.31 -6.85 6.49
CA ASP A 69 -20.36 -6.62 7.93
C ASP A 69 -20.04 -5.17 8.32
N ALA A 70 -19.31 -4.44 7.47
CA ALA A 70 -18.93 -3.05 7.73
C ALA A 70 -20.11 -2.07 7.56
N ARG A 71 -21.17 -2.43 6.87
CA ARG A 71 -22.34 -1.56 6.64
C ARG A 71 -23.12 -1.17 7.88
N ASN A 72 -23.02 -1.97 8.92
CA ASN A 72 -23.66 -1.69 10.21
C ASN A 72 -22.77 -0.92 11.17
N ALA A 73 -21.54 -0.59 10.75
CA ALA A 73 -20.60 0.15 11.56
C ALA A 73 -20.67 1.66 11.21
N SER A 74 -20.43 2.48 12.18
CA SER A 74 -20.43 3.96 12.07
C SER A 74 -19.14 4.52 11.45
N TYR A 75 -18.59 3.88 10.42
CA TYR A 75 -17.39 4.35 9.73
C TYR A 75 -17.54 4.25 8.21
N ASP A 76 -16.88 5.15 7.52
CA ASP A 76 -16.92 5.22 6.06
C ASP A 76 -16.14 4.06 5.44
N ILE A 77 -16.69 3.50 4.35
CA ILE A 77 -16.01 2.53 3.51
C ILE A 77 -15.45 3.30 2.31
N LYS A 78 -14.14 3.27 2.15
CA LYS A 78 -13.48 3.72 0.92
C LYS A 78 -13.32 2.54 -0.03
N SER A 79 -13.51 2.80 -1.30
CA SER A 79 -13.31 1.82 -2.35
C SER A 79 -12.59 2.44 -3.54
N PHE A 80 -11.77 1.63 -4.19
CA PHE A 80 -11.02 2.05 -5.36
C PHE A 80 -10.84 0.89 -6.33
N GLU A 81 -10.63 1.24 -7.58
CA GLU A 81 -10.34 0.27 -8.64
C GLU A 81 -9.16 0.69 -9.48
N PHE A 82 -8.52 -0.27 -10.10
CA PHE A 82 -7.41 -0.06 -11.02
C PHE A 82 -7.27 -1.25 -11.97
N MET A 83 -6.57 -1.04 -13.07
CA MET A 83 -6.12 -2.10 -13.97
C MET A 83 -4.68 -2.47 -13.63
N MET A 84 -4.37 -3.76 -13.55
CA MET A 84 -3.00 -4.26 -13.46
C MET A 84 -2.63 -4.95 -14.78
N SER A 85 -1.48 -4.61 -15.34
CA SER A 85 -0.93 -5.30 -16.51
C SER A 85 0.54 -5.66 -16.33
N THR A 86 0.99 -6.63 -17.13
CA THR A 86 2.40 -6.99 -17.26
C THR A 86 2.92 -6.59 -18.64
N ALA A 87 4.24 -6.56 -18.80
CA ALA A 87 4.89 -6.38 -20.11
C ALA A 87 4.45 -7.45 -21.14
N GLY A 88 4.03 -8.65 -20.67
CA GLY A 88 3.49 -9.72 -21.53
C GLY A 88 2.03 -9.55 -21.93
N GLY A 89 1.36 -8.44 -21.56
CA GLY A 89 0.00 -8.11 -21.97
C GLY A 89 -1.11 -8.77 -21.14
N THR A 90 -0.79 -9.57 -20.11
CA THR A 90 -1.80 -10.08 -19.17
C THR A 90 -2.40 -8.92 -18.38
N GLN A 91 -3.74 -8.89 -18.26
CA GLN A 91 -4.46 -7.79 -17.60
C GLN A 91 -5.45 -8.32 -16.57
N TYR A 92 -5.52 -7.61 -15.43
CA TYR A 92 -6.49 -7.84 -14.36
C TYR A 92 -7.23 -6.55 -14.02
N GLU A 93 -8.54 -6.65 -13.85
CA GLU A 93 -9.35 -5.65 -13.17
C GLU A 93 -9.22 -5.88 -11.67
N CYS A 94 -8.86 -4.84 -10.94
CA CYS A 94 -8.64 -4.89 -9.49
C CYS A 94 -9.62 -3.95 -8.81
N TYR A 95 -10.33 -4.47 -7.81
CA TYR A 95 -11.29 -3.71 -7.03
C TYR A 95 -11.05 -3.95 -5.54
N CYS A 96 -10.99 -2.89 -4.75
CA CYS A 96 -10.68 -2.94 -3.33
C CYS A 96 -11.63 -2.11 -2.49
N GLU A 97 -11.90 -2.58 -1.26
CA GLU A 97 -12.66 -1.87 -0.23
C GLU A 97 -11.96 -1.96 1.12
N PHE A 98 -12.04 -0.91 1.91
CA PHE A 98 -11.59 -0.89 3.30
C PHE A 98 -12.37 0.13 4.12
N PRO A 99 -12.62 -0.16 5.41
CA PRO A 99 -13.21 0.80 6.32
C PRO A 99 -12.14 1.81 6.79
N MET A 100 -12.53 3.07 6.94
CA MET A 100 -11.66 4.14 7.45
C MET A 100 -11.57 4.14 8.99
N LYS A 101 -11.41 2.95 9.58
CA LYS A 101 -11.33 2.76 11.03
C LYS A 101 -9.89 2.78 11.53
N SER A 102 -9.04 2.00 10.91
CA SER A 102 -7.62 1.85 11.25
C SER A 102 -6.84 1.42 10.01
N ILE A 103 -5.58 1.85 9.92
CA ILE A 103 -4.69 1.40 8.85
C ILE A 103 -4.40 -0.11 8.93
N ASP A 104 -4.43 -0.67 10.13
CA ASP A 104 -4.17 -2.08 10.42
C ASP A 104 -5.44 -2.94 10.35
N ASP A 105 -6.57 -2.36 9.89
CA ASP A 105 -7.83 -3.07 9.82
C ASP A 105 -7.73 -4.27 8.89
N GLU A 106 -8.01 -5.46 9.44
CA GLU A 106 -7.96 -6.73 8.74
C GLU A 106 -9.12 -6.92 7.75
N THR A 107 -10.09 -6.00 7.78
CA THR A 107 -11.27 -6.05 6.90
C THR A 107 -11.00 -5.56 5.48
N PHE A 108 -9.77 -5.16 5.15
CA PHE A 108 -9.38 -4.82 3.78
C PHE A 108 -9.61 -6.00 2.85
N ARG A 109 -10.34 -5.77 1.75
CA ARG A 109 -10.72 -6.78 0.77
C ARG A 109 -10.42 -6.30 -0.63
N CYS A 110 -9.83 -7.17 -1.46
CA CYS A 110 -9.69 -6.93 -2.88
C CYS A 110 -10.11 -8.16 -3.69
N MET A 111 -10.57 -7.89 -4.91
CA MET A 111 -10.81 -8.88 -5.93
C MET A 111 -10.00 -8.51 -7.18
N PHE A 112 -9.29 -9.48 -7.72
CA PHE A 112 -8.48 -9.37 -8.93
C PHE A 112 -9.05 -10.32 -9.97
N GLN A 113 -9.57 -9.83 -11.07
CA GLN A 113 -10.19 -10.63 -12.10
C GLN A 113 -9.46 -10.47 -13.43
N ASN A 114 -9.03 -11.59 -14.02
CA ASN A 114 -8.42 -11.56 -15.34
C ASN A 114 -9.42 -11.05 -16.39
N VAL A 115 -9.00 -10.08 -17.19
CA VAL A 115 -9.87 -9.43 -18.19
C VAL A 115 -10.34 -10.43 -19.25
N TYR A 116 -9.48 -11.34 -19.67
CA TYR A 116 -9.73 -12.31 -20.75
C TYR A 116 -10.31 -13.62 -20.22
N ASN A 117 -9.89 -14.05 -19.04
CA ASN A 117 -10.39 -15.25 -18.38
C ASN A 117 -11.10 -14.88 -17.07
N LYS A 118 -12.39 -14.63 -17.14
CA LYS A 118 -13.20 -14.21 -15.97
C LYS A 118 -13.27 -15.24 -14.83
N PHE A 119 -12.85 -16.48 -15.07
CA PHE A 119 -12.76 -17.52 -14.02
C PHE A 119 -11.44 -17.47 -13.25
N ASP A 120 -10.44 -16.77 -13.78
CA ASP A 120 -9.17 -16.54 -13.10
C ASP A 120 -9.32 -15.34 -12.16
N VAL A 121 -9.62 -15.63 -10.89
CA VAL A 121 -9.92 -14.65 -9.85
C VAL A 121 -8.97 -14.82 -8.68
N GLY A 122 -8.27 -13.73 -8.33
CA GLY A 122 -7.55 -13.59 -7.07
C GLY A 122 -8.39 -12.83 -6.05
N LYS A 123 -8.24 -13.18 -4.77
CA LYS A 123 -8.90 -12.49 -3.66
C LYS A 123 -7.92 -12.20 -2.55
N LEU A 124 -7.88 -10.96 -2.11
CA LEU A 124 -7.19 -10.54 -0.90
C LEU A 124 -8.21 -10.39 0.22
N THR A 125 -8.13 -11.21 1.24
CA THR A 125 -9.02 -11.20 2.41
C THR A 125 -8.23 -11.59 3.65
N ASP A 126 -8.46 -10.91 4.77
CA ASP A 126 -7.96 -11.29 6.08
C ASP A 126 -6.46 -11.69 6.09
N ARG A 127 -5.62 -10.89 5.44
CA ARG A 127 -4.18 -11.14 5.28
C ARG A 127 -3.84 -12.38 4.45
N LYS A 128 -4.78 -12.81 3.61
CA LYS A 128 -4.59 -13.92 2.69
C LYS A 128 -4.86 -13.51 1.26
N LEU A 129 -4.00 -13.96 0.38
CA LEU A 129 -4.17 -13.81 -1.06
C LEU A 129 -4.43 -15.20 -1.64
N SER A 130 -5.65 -15.43 -2.09
CA SER A 130 -6.10 -16.70 -2.66
C SER A 130 -6.27 -16.56 -4.17
N SER A 131 -5.85 -17.56 -4.93
CA SER A 131 -6.02 -17.63 -6.38
C SER A 131 -6.05 -19.08 -6.86
N SER A 132 -6.18 -19.29 -8.17
CA SER A 132 -6.05 -20.61 -8.77
C SER A 132 -4.69 -21.27 -8.54
N SER A 133 -3.63 -20.48 -8.28
CA SER A 133 -2.27 -20.97 -7.96
C SER A 133 -2.05 -21.30 -6.50
N GLY A 134 -3.06 -21.20 -5.66
CA GLY A 134 -2.99 -21.49 -4.22
C GLY A 134 -3.21 -20.27 -3.33
N GLU A 135 -2.75 -20.38 -2.09
CA GLU A 135 -2.90 -19.37 -1.05
C GLU A 135 -1.53 -18.82 -0.64
N ILE A 136 -1.45 -17.50 -0.50
CA ILE A 136 -0.27 -16.77 -0.02
C ILE A 136 -0.70 -16.02 1.25
N THR A 137 0.06 -16.20 2.34
CA THR A 137 -0.16 -15.44 3.58
C THR A 137 0.50 -14.07 3.49
N ILE A 138 -0.16 -13.05 4.03
CA ILE A 138 0.35 -11.68 4.10
C ILE A 138 0.47 -11.29 5.57
N GLU A 139 1.67 -10.94 5.99
CA GLU A 139 1.97 -10.53 7.36
C GLU A 139 2.49 -9.09 7.39
N GLY A 140 2.12 -8.34 8.44
CA GLY A 140 2.70 -7.02 8.67
C GLY A 140 4.20 -7.12 8.93
N TYR A 141 4.97 -6.14 8.41
CA TYR A 141 6.40 -6.04 8.60
C TYR A 141 6.74 -4.80 9.44
N PHE A 142 7.60 -4.96 10.45
CA PHE A 142 7.83 -3.95 11.49
C PHE A 142 9.32 -3.66 11.73
N GLU A 143 10.23 -4.16 10.87
CA GLU A 143 11.67 -4.02 11.07
C GLU A 143 12.24 -2.89 10.19
N PHE A 144 12.87 -1.89 10.84
CA PHE A 144 13.46 -0.74 10.18
C PHE A 144 14.73 -0.26 10.90
N GLU A 145 15.59 0.44 10.18
CA GLU A 145 16.84 0.99 10.74
C GLU A 145 16.53 2.00 11.87
N GLY A 146 17.24 1.86 12.99
CA GLY A 146 17.09 2.74 14.15
C GLY A 146 15.88 2.45 15.03
N LYS A 147 15.14 1.35 14.79
CA LYS A 147 14.07 0.88 15.69
C LYS A 147 14.66 0.61 17.08
N LYS A 148 14.10 1.26 18.10
CA LYS A 148 14.46 0.98 19.49
C LYS A 148 13.70 -0.24 20.00
N SER A 149 14.31 -1.03 20.90
CA SER A 149 13.73 -2.25 21.44
C SER A 149 12.39 -2.04 22.19
N ASP A 150 12.18 -0.84 22.72
CA ASP A 150 10.99 -0.42 23.47
C ASP A 150 9.98 0.35 22.61
N SER A 151 10.27 0.58 21.33
CA SER A 151 9.35 1.28 20.43
C SER A 151 8.13 0.40 20.13
N LYS A 152 6.96 1.03 20.02
CA LYS A 152 5.75 0.36 19.51
C LYS A 152 6.04 -0.23 18.13
N ASN A 153 5.42 -1.36 17.83
CA ASN A 153 5.46 -1.92 16.49
C ASN A 153 4.79 -0.96 15.52
N VAL A 154 5.61 -0.33 14.67
CA VAL A 154 5.14 0.53 13.59
C VAL A 154 5.14 -0.30 12.31
N LEU A 155 3.99 -0.42 11.68
CA LEU A 155 3.85 -1.12 10.41
C LEU A 155 4.61 -0.32 9.34
N VAL A 156 5.63 -0.95 8.75
CA VAL A 156 6.46 -0.34 7.70
C VAL A 156 6.31 -1.05 6.37
N GLY A 157 5.69 -2.22 6.35
CA GLY A 157 5.50 -2.99 5.12
C GLY A 157 4.68 -4.24 5.33
N TYR A 158 4.66 -5.08 4.29
CA TYR A 158 4.00 -6.39 4.33
C TYR A 158 4.87 -7.45 3.66
N MET A 159 4.92 -8.63 4.26
CA MET A 159 5.60 -9.81 3.73
C MET A 159 4.58 -10.78 3.12
N TYR A 160 4.97 -11.38 2.01
CA TYR A 160 4.20 -12.42 1.34
C TYR A 160 4.89 -13.78 1.53
N LYS A 161 4.15 -14.76 2.05
CA LYS A 161 4.66 -16.11 2.29
C LYS A 161 3.82 -17.14 1.53
N ASP A 162 4.50 -17.97 0.74
CA ASP A 162 3.93 -19.20 0.16
C ASP A 162 4.36 -20.35 1.08
N SER A 163 3.43 -20.87 1.87
CA SER A 163 3.76 -21.72 3.02
C SER A 163 4.72 -20.98 3.97
N ASP A 164 5.92 -21.49 4.20
CA ASP A 164 6.94 -20.85 5.06
C ASP A 164 7.98 -20.05 4.27
N LYS A 165 7.93 -20.08 2.93
CA LYS A 165 8.88 -19.36 2.08
C LYS A 165 8.44 -17.93 1.90
N LEU A 166 9.30 -16.97 2.28
CA LEU A 166 9.12 -15.57 1.94
C LEU A 166 9.34 -15.37 0.44
N ILE A 167 8.31 -14.85 -0.25
CA ILE A 167 8.28 -14.72 -1.72
C ILE A 167 8.10 -13.29 -2.19
N GLY A 168 7.82 -12.37 -1.29
CA GLY A 168 7.67 -10.95 -1.61
C GLY A 168 7.66 -10.07 -0.37
N LEU A 169 7.94 -8.80 -0.60
CA LEU A 169 7.93 -7.73 0.40
C LEU A 169 7.45 -6.44 -0.26
N VAL A 170 6.67 -5.65 0.43
CA VAL A 170 6.33 -4.29 0.04
C VAL A 170 6.62 -3.32 1.18
N ASP A 171 7.39 -2.28 0.89
CA ASP A 171 7.61 -1.14 1.78
C ASP A 171 6.52 -0.09 1.55
N VAL A 172 5.79 0.27 2.59
CA VAL A 172 4.77 1.31 2.57
C VAL A 172 5.09 2.44 3.57
N SER A 173 6.30 2.43 4.12
CA SER A 173 6.71 3.37 5.18
C SER A 173 6.89 4.81 4.70
N ASN A 174 7.12 5.01 3.41
CA ASN A 174 7.37 6.31 2.82
C ASN A 174 6.45 6.52 1.62
N THR A 175 5.38 7.24 1.80
CA THR A 175 4.43 7.59 0.73
C THR A 175 5.14 8.22 -0.46
N ASN A 176 4.86 7.73 -1.67
CA ASN A 176 5.49 8.09 -2.94
C ASN A 176 6.97 7.66 -3.11
N ASN A 177 7.50 6.86 -2.18
CA ASN A 177 8.81 6.23 -2.29
C ASN A 177 8.76 4.75 -1.89
N GLU A 178 7.62 4.12 -2.13
CA GLU A 178 7.41 2.70 -1.84
C GLU A 178 8.29 1.83 -2.73
N THR A 179 8.58 0.64 -2.26
CA THR A 179 9.39 -0.34 -2.99
C THR A 179 8.78 -1.72 -2.85
N VAL A 180 8.82 -2.49 -3.91
CA VAL A 180 8.29 -3.86 -3.98
C VAL A 180 9.44 -4.82 -4.31
N TRP A 181 9.43 -6.00 -3.69
CA TRP A 181 10.30 -7.14 -3.99
C TRP A 181 9.42 -8.34 -4.26
N ILE A 182 9.63 -9.01 -5.38
CA ILE A 182 8.91 -10.23 -5.76
C ILE A 182 9.95 -11.25 -6.21
N ASP A 183 9.91 -12.45 -5.65
CA ASP A 183 10.81 -13.55 -6.06
C ASP A 183 10.60 -13.86 -7.56
N PRO A 184 11.60 -13.62 -8.42
CA PRO A 184 11.46 -13.82 -9.85
C PRO A 184 11.35 -15.29 -10.25
N SER A 185 11.62 -16.23 -9.33
CA SER A 185 11.46 -17.67 -9.56
C SER A 185 10.01 -18.16 -9.50
N LEU A 186 9.08 -17.32 -9.04
CA LEU A 186 7.65 -17.63 -9.03
C LEU A 186 7.11 -17.76 -10.46
N ASP A 187 6.07 -18.56 -10.64
CA ASP A 187 5.30 -18.49 -11.88
C ASP A 187 4.68 -17.10 -12.09
N LEU A 188 4.45 -16.76 -13.36
CA LEU A 188 3.95 -15.42 -13.72
C LEU A 188 2.63 -15.07 -13.04
N HIS A 189 1.74 -16.05 -12.86
CA HIS A 189 0.45 -15.81 -12.21
C HIS A 189 0.63 -15.40 -10.74
N LYS A 190 1.48 -16.12 -9.98
CA LYS A 190 1.80 -15.72 -8.59
C LYS A 190 2.47 -14.36 -8.53
N GLN A 191 3.41 -14.07 -9.44
CA GLN A 191 4.04 -12.75 -9.51
C GLN A 191 3.02 -11.64 -9.71
N ILE A 192 2.06 -11.81 -10.62
CA ILE A 192 0.97 -10.84 -10.87
C ILE A 192 0.09 -10.68 -9.63
N MET A 193 -0.27 -11.77 -8.96
CA MET A 193 -1.09 -11.72 -7.76
C MET A 193 -0.40 -10.95 -6.62
N VAL A 194 0.90 -11.18 -6.40
CA VAL A 194 1.70 -10.43 -5.42
C VAL A 194 1.81 -8.96 -5.84
N ALA A 195 2.02 -8.66 -7.12
CA ALA A 195 2.08 -7.30 -7.63
C ALA A 195 0.76 -6.54 -7.46
N ALA A 196 -0.37 -7.16 -7.81
CA ALA A 196 -1.71 -6.56 -7.64
C ALA A 196 -2.03 -6.33 -6.16
N SER A 197 -1.70 -7.28 -5.30
CA SER A 197 -1.85 -7.13 -3.85
C SER A 197 -0.95 -6.02 -3.29
N SER A 198 0.32 -5.93 -3.73
CA SER A 198 1.24 -4.86 -3.32
C SER A 198 0.71 -3.49 -3.71
N THR A 199 0.23 -3.34 -4.96
CA THR A 199 -0.42 -2.11 -5.42
C THR A 199 -1.61 -1.75 -4.54
N SER A 200 -2.47 -2.74 -4.22
CA SER A 200 -3.65 -2.53 -3.38
C SER A 200 -3.28 -2.04 -1.97
N LEU A 201 -2.23 -2.61 -1.37
CA LEU A 201 -1.74 -2.19 -0.05
C LEU A 201 -1.12 -0.80 -0.08
N ILE A 202 -0.35 -0.46 -1.11
CA ILE A 202 0.20 0.89 -1.32
C ILE A 202 -0.95 1.91 -1.42
N LEU A 203 -1.93 1.66 -2.28
CA LEU A 203 -3.08 2.54 -2.46
C LEU A 203 -3.93 2.66 -1.19
N LYS A 204 -4.15 1.54 -0.46
CA LYS A 204 -4.80 1.57 0.86
C LYS A 204 -4.09 2.54 1.80
N HIS A 205 -2.76 2.44 1.91
CA HIS A 205 -1.96 3.30 2.79
C HIS A 205 -2.07 4.76 2.37
N ARG A 206 -1.89 5.07 1.09
CA ARG A 206 -1.98 6.44 0.57
C ARG A 206 -3.34 7.05 0.88
N LYS A 207 -4.44 6.36 0.53
CA LYS A 207 -5.81 6.82 0.77
C LYS A 207 -6.19 6.92 2.25
N TRP A 208 -5.63 6.06 3.09
CA TRP A 208 -5.84 6.16 4.54
C TRP A 208 -5.21 7.44 5.09
N TYR A 209 -3.99 7.76 4.69
CA TYR A 209 -3.33 9.00 5.12
C TYR A 209 -4.05 10.24 4.62
N GLU A 210 -4.48 10.27 3.36
CA GLU A 210 -5.28 11.39 2.83
C GLU A 210 -6.54 11.62 3.68
N GLY A 211 -7.36 10.62 3.90
CA GLY A 211 -8.57 10.74 4.72
C GLY A 211 -8.28 11.01 6.20
N PHE A 212 -7.11 10.69 6.72
CA PHE A 212 -6.68 11.06 8.06
C PHE A 212 -6.40 12.57 8.16
N TYR A 213 -5.69 13.13 7.20
CA TYR A 213 -5.41 14.57 7.17
C TYR A 213 -6.67 15.40 6.92
N GLU A 214 -7.56 14.99 6.01
CA GLU A 214 -8.85 15.64 5.78
C GLU A 214 -9.68 15.75 7.08
N ARG A 215 -9.71 14.71 7.91
CA ARG A 215 -10.42 14.74 9.20
C ARG A 215 -9.76 15.70 10.22
N LEU A 216 -8.43 15.73 10.27
CA LEU A 216 -7.71 16.65 11.15
C LEU A 216 -7.98 18.11 10.77
N ASP A 217 -8.04 18.42 9.48
CA ASP A 217 -8.36 19.77 9.00
C ASP A 217 -9.79 20.18 9.38
N GLN A 218 -10.76 19.28 9.25
CA GLN A 218 -12.15 19.54 9.67
C GLN A 218 -12.28 19.77 11.18
N GLU A 219 -11.63 18.95 12.01
CA GLU A 219 -11.65 19.12 13.46
C GLU A 219 -11.00 20.45 13.92
N THR A 220 -10.06 20.98 13.16
CA THR A 220 -9.43 22.29 13.44
C THR A 220 -10.29 23.46 13.00
N GLU A 221 -11.08 23.33 11.93
CA GLU A 221 -12.00 24.38 11.47
C GLU A 221 -13.23 24.53 12.40
N ASP A 222 -13.74 23.43 12.97
CA ASP A 222 -14.88 23.46 13.89
C ASP A 222 -14.54 24.02 15.28
N THR A 223 -13.25 24.30 15.55
CA THR A 223 -12.77 24.77 16.87
C THR A 223 -12.55 26.32 16.90
N TYR A 224 -12.83 27.02 15.82
CA TYR A 224 -12.74 28.47 15.67
C TYR A 224 -14.10 29.08 15.37
#